data_92614ed562deb160f4a0419fc7b9b354
#
_entry.id   92614ed562deb160f4a0419fc7b9b354
#
_cell.length_a   1.000
_cell.length_b   1.000
_cell.length_c   1.000
_cell.angle_alpha   90.00
_cell.angle_beta   90.00
_cell.angle_gamma   90.00
#
_symmetry.space_group_name_H-M   'P 1'
#
loop_
_entity.id
_entity.type
_entity.pdbx_description
1 polymer ?
#
loop_
_entity_poly.entity_id
_entity_poly.type
_entity_poly.pdbx_seq_one_letter_code
_entity_poly.pdbx_strand_id
1 'polypeptide(L)' 'SQVTISRIWLEYVVVPDWEEKEQYKLVPYWCVQIDSPSGNSSAERINAITGGNLSYGA' A
#
# COMPACT_ATOMS: atom_id res chain seq x y z
N SER A 1 6.46 0.69 22.12
CA SER A 1 6.14 2.05 21.68
C SER A 1 4.82 2.09 20.95
N GLN A 2 4.14 3.20 21.02
CA GLN A 2 2.87 3.40 20.37
C GLN A 2 3.04 4.15 19.07
N VAL A 3 2.19 3.84 18.10
CA VAL A 3 2.10 4.60 16.87
C VAL A 3 0.64 5.02 16.66
N THR A 4 0.44 6.06 15.91
CA THR A 4 -0.89 6.55 15.60
C THR A 4 -1.13 6.39 14.12
N ILE A 5 -2.25 5.78 13.75
CA ILE A 5 -2.69 5.75 12.37
C ILE A 5 -3.49 7.03 12.16
N SER A 6 -2.93 7.96 11.40
CA SER A 6 -3.53 9.28 11.21
C SER A 6 -4.41 9.36 9.98
N ARG A 7 -4.24 8.45 9.03
CA ARG A 7 -5.02 8.47 7.80
C ARG A 7 -5.02 7.10 7.15
N ILE A 8 -6.17 6.71 6.61
CA ILE A 8 -6.32 5.48 5.82
C ILE A 8 -7.13 5.85 4.58
N TRP A 9 -6.66 5.41 3.41
CA TRP A 9 -7.40 5.62 2.16
C TRP A 9 -7.11 4.48 1.20
N LEU A 10 -7.91 4.38 0.16
CA LEU A 10 -7.78 3.36 -0.88
C LEU A 10 -7.19 3.97 -2.14
N GLU A 11 -6.20 3.32 -2.72
CA GLU A 11 -5.65 3.69 -4.01
C GLU A 11 -5.65 2.49 -4.95
N TYR A 12 -5.76 2.77 -6.25
CA TYR A 12 -5.58 1.76 -7.27
C TYR A 12 -4.22 1.95 -7.92
N VAL A 13 -3.46 0.86 -8.01
CA VAL A 13 -2.13 0.86 -8.58
C VAL A 13 -2.17 0.07 -9.88
N VAL A 14 -1.61 0.65 -10.95
CA VAL A 14 -1.51 -0.01 -12.24
C VAL A 14 -0.28 -0.91 -12.21
N VAL A 15 -0.48 -2.20 -12.43
CA VAL A 15 0.61 -3.18 -12.45
C VAL A 15 0.57 -3.97 -13.74
N PRO A 16 1.74 -4.42 -14.24
CA PRO A 16 1.75 -5.30 -15.42
C PRO A 16 1.07 -6.63 -15.11
N ASP A 17 0.37 -7.14 -16.09
CA ASP A 17 -0.20 -8.48 -15.99
C ASP A 17 0.77 -9.46 -16.61
N TRP A 18 1.44 -10.22 -15.76
CA TRP A 18 2.48 -11.15 -16.21
C TRP A 18 1.93 -12.33 -17.01
N GLU A 19 0.65 -12.62 -16.88
CA GLU A 19 0.01 -13.71 -17.62
C GLU A 19 -0.44 -13.28 -19.00
N GLU A 20 -0.78 -12.00 -19.15
CA GLU A 20 -1.25 -11.45 -20.41
C GLU A 20 -0.29 -10.35 -20.84
N LYS A 21 0.49 -10.62 -21.88
CA LYS A 21 1.46 -9.65 -22.38
C LYS A 21 0.79 -8.37 -22.84
N GLU A 22 1.44 -7.26 -22.60
CA GLU A 22 1.00 -5.92 -23.01
C GLU A 22 -0.30 -5.47 -22.35
N GLN A 23 -0.68 -6.12 -21.26
CA GLN A 23 -1.85 -5.71 -20.50
C GLN A 23 -1.44 -5.27 -19.10
N TYR A 24 -2.30 -4.43 -18.54
CA TYR A 24 -2.14 -3.92 -17.18
C TYR A 24 -3.41 -4.21 -16.41
N LYS A 25 -3.29 -4.33 -15.13
CA LYS A 25 -4.43 -4.45 -14.24
C LYS A 25 -4.35 -3.44 -13.13
N LEU A 26 -5.50 -3.08 -12.59
CA LEU A 26 -5.60 -2.19 -11.44
C LEU A 26 -5.71 -3.05 -10.19
N VAL A 27 -4.86 -2.77 -9.23
CA VAL A 27 -4.85 -3.50 -7.96
C VAL A 27 -5.15 -2.50 -6.84
N PRO A 28 -6.17 -2.76 -6.00
CA PRO A 28 -6.46 -1.87 -4.89
C PRO A 28 -5.47 -2.06 -3.74
N TYR A 29 -5.00 -0.95 -3.20
CA TYR A 29 -4.13 -0.93 -2.03
C TYR A 29 -4.72 -0.04 -0.96
N TRP A 30 -4.71 -0.54 0.27
CA TRP A 30 -4.94 0.29 1.43
C TRP A 30 -3.67 1.05 1.74
N CYS A 31 -3.78 2.37 1.81
CA CYS A 31 -2.67 3.24 2.17
C CYS A 31 -2.88 3.70 3.59
N VAL A 32 -1.88 3.53 4.42
CA VAL A 32 -1.95 3.82 5.85
C VAL A 32 -0.84 4.78 6.22
N GLN A 33 -1.19 5.94 6.75
CA GLN A 33 -0.21 6.88 7.27
C GLN A 33 -0.03 6.63 8.76
N ILE A 34 1.22 6.42 9.16
CA ILE A 34 1.56 6.07 10.52
C ILE A 34 2.46 7.17 11.08
N ASP A 35 2.08 7.71 12.22
CA ASP A 35 2.86 8.72 12.93
C ASP A 35 3.43 8.10 14.20
N SER A 36 4.73 8.26 14.40
CA SER A 36 5.39 7.80 15.60
C SER A 36 5.41 8.90 16.68
N PRO A 37 5.58 8.52 17.97
CA PRO A 37 5.68 9.51 19.04
C PRO A 37 6.85 10.49 18.87
N SER A 38 7.87 10.10 18.11
CA SER A 38 9.03 10.97 17.87
C SER A 38 8.76 12.03 16.80
N GLY A 39 7.57 12.03 16.20
CA GLY A 39 7.21 13.00 15.18
C GLY A 39 7.50 12.57 13.75
N ASN A 40 8.02 11.36 13.55
CA ASN A 40 8.24 10.82 12.22
C ASN A 40 6.94 10.29 11.64
N SER A 41 6.76 10.48 10.34
CA SER A 41 5.62 9.92 9.60
C SER A 41 6.12 8.96 8.54
N SER A 42 5.38 7.91 8.32
CA SER A 42 5.60 6.98 7.23
C SER A 42 4.27 6.58 6.63
N ALA A 43 4.31 6.11 5.40
CA ALA A 43 3.12 5.58 4.73
C ALA A 43 3.42 4.18 4.23
N GLU A 44 2.45 3.31 4.40
CA GLU A 44 2.55 1.93 3.91
C GLU A 44 1.37 1.61 3.03
N ARG A 45 1.59 0.73 2.07
CA ARG A 45 0.56 0.24 1.17
C ARG A 45 0.39 -1.26 1.34
N ILE A 46 -0.84 -1.67 1.55
CA ILE A 46 -1.19 -3.06 1.76
C ILE A 46 -2.17 -3.46 0.66
N ASN A 47 -1.81 -4.52 -0.07
CA ASN A 47 -2.68 -5.03 -1.12
C ASN A 47 -4.02 -5.44 -0.51
N ALA A 48 -5.11 -4.82 -0.97
CA ALA A 48 -6.43 -5.03 -0.39
C ALA A 48 -7.00 -6.41 -0.71
N ILE A 49 -6.41 -7.11 -1.69
CA ILE A 49 -6.85 -8.46 -2.07
C ILE A 49 -6.03 -9.52 -1.35
N THR A 50 -4.70 -9.38 -1.34
CA THR A 50 -3.81 -10.41 -0.81
C THR A 50 -3.31 -10.13 0.60
N GLY A 51 -3.35 -8.87 1.03
CA GLY A 51 -2.75 -8.46 2.29
C GLY A 51 -1.24 -8.24 2.21
N GLY A 52 -0.66 -8.37 1.02
CA GLY A 52 0.77 -8.17 0.84
C GLY A 52 1.17 -6.71 0.95
N ASN A 53 2.36 -6.45 1.49
CA ASN A 53 2.86 -5.09 1.68
C ASN A 53 3.68 -4.66 0.47
N LEU A 54 3.28 -3.55 -0.15
CA LEU A 54 3.94 -3.04 -1.35
C LEU A 54 5.38 -2.58 -1.07
N SER A 55 5.67 -2.08 0.12
CA SER A 55 6.99 -1.57 0.45
C SER A 55 8.07 -2.66 0.45
N TYR A 56 7.70 -3.92 0.39
CA TYR A 56 8.64 -5.04 0.27
C TYR A 56 8.75 -5.56 -1.15
N GLY A 57 8.45 -4.75 -2.12
CA GLY A 57 8.61 -5.11 -3.52
C GLY A 57 7.53 -6.03 -4.05
N ALA A 58 6.40 -5.96 -3.47
CA ALA A 58 5.26 -6.77 -3.89
C ALA A 58 4.80 -6.42 -5.30
#